data_4e9a36f779fca8b9664264b037d1e477
#
_entry.id   4e9a36f779fca8b9664264b037d1e477
#
_cell.length_a   1.000
_cell.length_b   1.000
_cell.length_c   1.000
_cell.angle_alpha   90.00
_cell.angle_beta   90.00
_cell.angle_gamma   90.00
#
_symmetry.space_group_name_H-M   'P 1'
#
loop_
_entity.id
_entity.type
_entity.pdbx_description
1 polymer ?
#
loop_
_entity_poly.entity_id
_entity_poly.type
_entity_poly.pdbx_seq_one_letter_code
_entity_poly.pdbx_strand_id
1 'polypeptide(L)'
;ELINDDLIVLKLKELILLLHTIDYPGIRELLNGLFDPVVLNFKAIIQSQLFEELELRDYADLTNMSISTFKRRFKAIFNDTPSHYITNKRLEKAAQLLKFTDKRVTDVCFECGFNSLSTFSKSFSKKYQLSPSDYKKDS
;
A
#
# COMPACT_ATOMS: atom_id res chain seq x y z
N GLU A 1 20.28 1.57 -23.10
CA GLU A 1 21.12 1.90 -21.92
C GLU A 1 20.33 1.51 -20.68
N LEU A 2 20.63 0.33 -20.14
CA LEU A 2 20.11 -0.11 -18.85
C LEU A 2 20.78 0.76 -17.79
N ILE A 3 20.07 1.78 -17.34
CA ILE A 3 20.45 2.48 -16.12
C ILE A 3 20.35 1.42 -15.02
N ASN A 4 21.49 1.05 -14.47
CA ASN A 4 21.59 0.03 -13.43
C ASN A 4 20.86 0.54 -12.18
N ASP A 5 19.70 -0.01 -11.85
CA ASP A 5 18.88 0.40 -10.70
C ASP A 5 19.69 0.41 -9.39
N ASP A 6 20.65 -0.50 -9.27
CA ASP A 6 21.60 -0.53 -8.15
C ASP A 6 22.49 0.72 -8.07
N LEU A 7 22.89 1.28 -9.21
CA LEU A 7 23.68 2.51 -9.26
C LEU A 7 22.85 3.74 -8.86
N ILE A 8 21.57 3.78 -9.27
CA ILE A 8 20.64 4.84 -8.85
C ILE A 8 20.44 4.79 -7.34
N VAL A 9 20.17 3.60 -6.80
CA VAL A 9 19.99 3.39 -5.36
C VAL A 9 21.25 3.80 -4.58
N LEU A 10 22.43 3.44 -5.09
CA LEU A 10 23.71 3.83 -4.47
C LEU A 10 23.90 5.35 -4.48
N LYS A 11 23.63 6.02 -5.61
CA LYS A 11 23.74 7.47 -5.74
C LYS A 11 22.72 8.22 -4.87
N LEU A 12 21.52 7.70 -4.73
CA LEU A 12 20.52 8.25 -3.81
C LEU A 12 20.96 8.11 -2.35
N LYS A 13 21.54 6.96 -1.96
CA LYS A 13 22.10 6.77 -0.62
C LYS A 13 23.25 7.74 -0.34
N GLU A 14 24.16 7.90 -1.29
CA GLU A 14 25.28 8.86 -1.20
C GLU A 14 24.77 10.29 -1.03
N LEU A 15 23.79 10.71 -1.84
CA LEU A 15 23.15 12.03 -1.75
C LEU A 15 22.49 12.25 -0.37
N ILE A 16 21.76 11.27 0.14
CA ILE A 16 21.13 11.34 1.46
C ILE A 16 22.19 11.49 2.57
N LEU A 17 23.29 10.73 2.50
CA LEU A 17 24.39 10.84 3.45
C LEU A 17 25.05 12.22 3.37
N LEU A 18 25.30 12.75 2.18
CA LEU A 18 25.84 14.10 1.99
C LEU A 18 24.91 15.17 2.56
N LEU A 19 23.60 15.07 2.30
CA LEU A 19 22.58 15.98 2.85
C LEU A 19 22.52 15.90 4.39
N HIS A 20 22.80 14.74 4.97
CA HIS A 20 22.83 14.54 6.42
C HIS A 20 24.10 15.15 7.07
N THR A 21 25.20 15.27 6.32
CA THR A 21 26.45 15.90 6.80
C THR A 21 26.43 17.43 6.68
N ILE A 22 25.55 17.97 5.85
CA ILE A 22 25.36 19.42 5.71
C ILE A 22 24.50 19.91 6.88
N ASP A 23 25.10 20.63 7.81
CA ASP A 23 24.41 21.18 8.99
C ASP A 23 23.56 22.41 8.62
N TYR A 24 22.55 22.18 7.77
CA TYR A 24 21.55 23.19 7.42
C TYR A 24 20.24 22.85 8.13
N PRO A 25 19.77 23.68 9.09
CA PRO A 25 18.58 23.36 9.90
C PRO A 25 17.35 22.97 9.06
N GLY A 26 17.08 23.67 7.97
CA GLY A 26 15.94 23.37 7.09
C GLY A 26 16.04 22.02 6.35
N ILE A 27 17.25 21.58 6.00
CA ILE A 27 17.47 20.25 5.38
C ILE A 27 17.27 19.15 6.41
N ARG A 28 17.75 19.35 7.63
CA ARG A 28 17.54 18.39 8.73
C ARG A 28 16.07 18.22 9.08
N GLU A 29 15.28 19.30 9.14
CA GLU A 29 13.83 19.22 9.36
C GLU A 29 13.12 18.52 8.19
N LEU A 30 13.50 18.80 6.96
CA LEU A 30 12.95 18.14 5.77
C LEU A 30 13.25 16.63 5.79
N LEU A 31 14.49 16.24 6.06
CA LEU A 31 14.89 14.84 6.15
C LEU A 31 14.20 14.11 7.30
N ASN A 32 14.09 14.74 8.47
CA ASN A 32 13.35 14.16 9.60
C ASN A 32 11.87 13.97 9.27
N GLY A 33 11.26 14.90 8.53
CA GLY A 33 9.89 14.78 8.07
C GLY A 33 9.69 13.67 7.03
N LEU A 34 10.67 13.47 6.14
CA LEU A 34 10.64 12.43 5.11
C LEU A 34 10.99 11.03 5.66
N PHE A 35 11.90 10.97 6.64
CA PHE A 35 12.48 9.73 7.16
C PHE A 35 12.17 9.50 8.65
N ASP A 36 11.01 9.98 9.14
CA ASP A 36 10.56 9.64 10.50
C ASP A 36 10.46 8.10 10.63
N PRO A 37 11.34 7.47 11.46
CA PRO A 37 11.38 6.01 11.60
C PRO A 37 10.03 5.44 12.04
N VAL A 38 9.25 6.20 12.81
CA VAL A 38 7.94 5.79 13.31
C VAL A 38 6.91 5.75 12.16
N VAL A 39 6.98 6.74 11.26
CA VAL A 39 6.13 6.80 10.07
C VAL A 39 6.53 5.71 9.07
N LEU A 40 7.84 5.52 8.85
CA LEU A 40 8.35 4.49 7.94
C LEU A 40 7.97 3.08 8.42
N ASN A 41 8.15 2.79 9.71
CA ASN A 41 7.76 1.51 10.29
C ASN A 41 6.25 1.27 10.18
N PHE A 42 5.44 2.29 10.48
CA PHE A 42 3.98 2.21 10.32
C PHE A 42 3.59 1.89 8.86
N LYS A 43 4.17 2.60 7.90
CA LYS A 43 3.95 2.33 6.46
C LYS A 43 4.36 0.92 6.07
N ALA A 44 5.52 0.45 6.54
CA ALA A 44 6.04 -0.88 6.25
C ALA A 44 5.11 -1.99 6.77
N ILE A 45 4.60 -1.86 8.02
CA ILE A 45 3.63 -2.80 8.58
C ILE A 45 2.37 -2.84 7.72
N ILE A 46 1.80 -1.70 7.36
CA ILE A 46 0.60 -1.66 6.53
C ILE A 46 0.84 -2.29 5.16
N GLN A 47 1.94 -1.97 4.50
CA GLN A 47 2.26 -2.46 3.17
C GLN A 47 2.50 -3.97 3.14
N SER A 48 3.17 -4.54 4.15
CA SER A 48 3.41 -5.98 4.24
C SER A 48 2.15 -6.80 4.46
N GLN A 49 1.11 -6.20 5.03
CA GLN A 49 -0.13 -6.88 5.41
C GLN A 49 -1.33 -6.54 4.50
N LEU A 50 -1.13 -5.75 3.43
CA LEU A 50 -2.23 -5.26 2.59
C LEU A 50 -3.10 -6.35 2.00
N PHE A 51 -2.50 -7.50 1.67
CA PHE A 51 -3.15 -8.59 0.95
C PHE A 51 -3.51 -9.78 1.84
N GLU A 52 -3.22 -9.67 3.14
CA GLU A 52 -3.67 -10.64 4.14
C GLU A 52 -5.14 -10.40 4.49
N GLU A 53 -5.87 -11.47 4.83
CA GLU A 53 -7.26 -11.39 5.26
C GLU A 53 -7.36 -10.86 6.70
N LEU A 54 -7.04 -9.58 6.88
CA LEU A 54 -7.05 -8.89 8.16
C LEU A 54 -8.21 -7.90 8.27
N GLU A 55 -8.76 -7.81 9.48
CA GLU A 55 -9.71 -6.78 9.87
C GLU A 55 -9.00 -5.53 10.39
N LEU A 56 -9.74 -4.45 10.55
CA LEU A 56 -9.19 -3.18 11.03
C LEU A 56 -8.58 -3.30 12.43
N ARG A 57 -9.11 -4.20 13.26
CA ARG A 57 -8.61 -4.47 14.59
C ARG A 57 -7.21 -5.09 14.55
N ASP A 58 -7.00 -6.04 13.65
CA ASP A 58 -5.72 -6.73 13.49
C ASP A 58 -4.61 -5.74 13.11
N TYR A 59 -4.89 -4.80 12.20
CA TYR A 59 -3.95 -3.71 11.88
C TYR A 59 -3.63 -2.81 13.06
N ALA A 60 -4.64 -2.50 13.89
CA ALA A 60 -4.44 -1.70 15.10
C ALA A 60 -3.55 -2.46 16.11
N ASP A 61 -3.80 -3.76 16.31
CA ASP A 61 -3.02 -4.61 17.20
C ASP A 61 -1.57 -4.78 16.70
N LEU A 62 -1.34 -5.00 15.40
CA LEU A 62 -0.01 -5.07 14.78
C LEU A 62 0.81 -3.78 14.94
N THR A 63 0.13 -2.64 15.06
CA THR A 63 0.77 -1.34 15.28
C THR A 63 0.80 -0.92 16.76
N ASN A 64 0.37 -1.80 17.68
CA ASN A 64 0.25 -1.55 19.12
C ASN A 64 -0.59 -0.30 19.44
N MET A 65 -1.72 -0.13 18.76
CA MET A 65 -2.61 1.03 18.90
C MET A 65 -4.04 0.62 19.17
N SER A 66 -4.80 1.50 19.86
CA SER A 66 -6.25 1.41 19.83
C SER A 66 -6.78 1.68 18.41
N ILE A 67 -7.95 1.13 18.06
CA ILE A 67 -8.57 1.36 16.74
C ILE A 67 -8.74 2.86 16.43
N SER A 68 -9.11 3.66 17.43
CA SER A 68 -9.29 5.11 17.27
C SER A 68 -7.98 5.83 16.97
N THR A 69 -6.90 5.48 17.68
CA THR A 69 -5.55 6.00 17.46
C THR A 69 -5.01 5.57 16.10
N PHE A 70 -5.20 4.30 15.74
CA PHE A 70 -4.83 3.75 14.43
C PHE A 70 -5.50 4.53 13.29
N LYS A 71 -6.83 4.70 13.32
CA LYS A 71 -7.57 5.44 12.29
C LYS A 71 -7.07 6.88 12.13
N ARG A 72 -6.84 7.58 13.25
CA ARG A 72 -6.33 8.96 13.24
C ARG A 72 -4.93 9.03 12.63
N ARG A 73 -4.03 8.14 13.06
CA ARG A 73 -2.66 8.08 12.54
C ARG A 73 -2.60 7.68 11.08
N PHE A 74 -3.40 6.70 10.70
CA PHE A 74 -3.52 6.26 9.31
C PHE A 74 -3.94 7.42 8.40
N LYS A 75 -4.99 8.15 8.79
CA LYS A 75 -5.46 9.32 8.03
C LYS A 75 -4.40 10.43 7.94
N ALA A 76 -3.64 10.66 9.00
CA ALA A 76 -2.54 11.63 8.97
C ALA A 76 -1.40 11.24 8.02
N ILE A 77 -1.08 9.94 7.92
CA ILE A 77 0.04 9.44 7.11
C ILE A 77 -0.34 9.22 5.64
N PHE A 78 -1.53 8.65 5.39
CA PHE A 78 -1.98 8.25 4.04
C PHE A 78 -3.01 9.21 3.43
N ASN A 79 -3.47 10.22 4.18
CA ASN A 79 -4.54 11.15 3.80
C ASN A 79 -5.85 10.47 3.37
N ASP A 80 -6.10 9.27 3.88
CA ASP A 80 -7.25 8.41 3.54
C ASP A 80 -7.70 7.60 4.76
N THR A 81 -8.89 7.00 4.68
CA THR A 81 -9.32 6.04 5.70
C THR A 81 -8.70 4.67 5.48
N PRO A 82 -8.39 3.89 6.55
CA PRO A 82 -7.79 2.57 6.39
C PRO A 82 -8.59 1.65 5.46
N SER A 83 -9.90 1.54 5.68
CA SER A 83 -10.75 0.65 4.88
C SER A 83 -10.78 1.03 3.39
N HIS A 84 -10.85 2.33 3.09
CA HIS A 84 -10.84 2.80 1.70
C HIS A 84 -9.49 2.54 1.03
N TYR A 85 -8.40 2.92 1.68
CA TYR A 85 -7.05 2.72 1.16
C TYR A 85 -6.72 1.23 0.92
N ILE A 86 -6.95 0.37 1.92
CA ILE A 86 -6.66 -1.07 1.82
C ILE A 86 -7.50 -1.71 0.71
N THR A 87 -8.82 -1.43 0.68
CA THR A 87 -9.69 -1.93 -0.38
C THR A 87 -9.23 -1.49 -1.76
N ASN A 88 -8.85 -0.22 -1.93
CA ASN A 88 -8.35 0.28 -3.21
C ASN A 88 -7.07 -0.42 -3.65
N LYS A 89 -6.11 -0.65 -2.75
CA LYS A 89 -4.86 -1.36 -3.04
C LYS A 89 -5.10 -2.83 -3.41
N ARG A 90 -5.99 -3.51 -2.71
CA ARG A 90 -6.43 -4.88 -3.05
C ARG A 90 -7.07 -4.96 -4.43
N LEU A 91 -7.94 -4.00 -4.77
CA LEU A 91 -8.57 -3.93 -6.09
C LEU A 91 -7.56 -3.62 -7.22
N GLU A 92 -6.55 -2.77 -6.97
CA GLU A 92 -5.48 -2.50 -7.92
C GLU A 92 -4.67 -3.76 -8.23
N LYS A 93 -4.28 -4.52 -7.21
CA LYS A 93 -3.61 -5.82 -7.39
C LYS A 93 -4.52 -6.81 -8.14
N ALA A 94 -5.80 -6.87 -7.77
CA ALA A 94 -6.75 -7.76 -8.43
C ALA A 94 -6.90 -7.45 -9.92
N ALA A 95 -6.99 -6.18 -10.30
CA ALA A 95 -7.05 -5.76 -11.70
C ALA A 95 -5.80 -6.18 -12.49
N GLN A 96 -4.61 -6.07 -11.89
CA GLN A 96 -3.37 -6.54 -12.49
C GLN A 96 -3.39 -8.07 -12.68
N LEU A 97 -3.78 -8.83 -11.65
CA LEU A 97 -3.84 -10.28 -11.74
C LEU A 97 -4.87 -10.76 -12.77
N LEU A 98 -6.04 -10.13 -12.83
CA LEU A 98 -7.07 -10.47 -13.82
C LEU A 98 -6.62 -10.18 -15.25
N LYS A 99 -5.82 -9.14 -15.44
CA LYS A 99 -5.33 -8.73 -16.77
C LYS A 99 -4.16 -9.55 -17.26
N PHE A 100 -3.22 -9.91 -16.38
CA PHE A 100 -1.94 -10.47 -16.78
C PHE A 100 -1.77 -11.96 -16.41
N THR A 101 -2.79 -12.61 -15.86
CA THR A 101 -2.74 -14.02 -15.48
C THR A 101 -4.02 -14.77 -15.86
N ASP A 102 -3.92 -16.11 -15.98
CA ASP A 102 -5.06 -16.99 -16.22
C ASP A 102 -5.83 -17.39 -14.96
N LYS A 103 -5.50 -16.79 -13.80
CA LYS A 103 -6.14 -17.12 -12.53
C LYS A 103 -7.65 -16.92 -12.56
N ARG A 104 -8.38 -17.79 -11.87
CA ARG A 104 -9.84 -17.64 -11.73
C ARG A 104 -10.17 -16.40 -10.90
N VAL A 105 -11.32 -15.79 -11.16
CA VAL A 105 -11.78 -14.62 -10.39
C VAL A 105 -11.87 -14.91 -8.90
N THR A 106 -12.26 -16.13 -8.52
CA THR A 106 -12.31 -16.59 -7.13
C THR A 106 -10.93 -16.61 -6.48
N ASP A 107 -9.92 -17.12 -7.19
CA ASP A 107 -8.56 -17.22 -6.68
C ASP A 107 -7.95 -15.83 -6.50
N VAL A 108 -8.17 -14.93 -7.46
CA VAL A 108 -7.75 -13.53 -7.38
C VAL A 108 -8.42 -12.82 -6.19
N CYS A 109 -9.71 -13.07 -5.95
CA CYS A 109 -10.43 -12.50 -4.82
C CYS A 109 -9.71 -12.79 -3.48
N PHE A 110 -9.44 -14.08 -3.20
CA PHE A 110 -8.81 -14.49 -1.94
C PHE A 110 -7.32 -14.10 -1.87
N GLU A 111 -6.58 -14.21 -2.96
CA GLU A 111 -5.17 -13.80 -3.04
C GLU A 111 -4.98 -12.28 -2.80
N CYS A 112 -6.00 -11.49 -3.08
CA CYS A 112 -6.00 -10.07 -2.78
C CYS A 112 -6.54 -9.72 -1.38
N GLY A 113 -6.78 -10.70 -0.52
CA GLY A 113 -7.19 -10.51 0.87
C GLY A 113 -8.68 -10.19 1.06
N PHE A 114 -9.54 -10.49 0.09
CA PHE A 114 -10.98 -10.40 0.29
C PHE A 114 -11.50 -11.71 0.87
N ASN A 115 -12.36 -11.63 1.87
CA ASN A 115 -13.02 -12.77 2.50
C ASN A 115 -14.30 -13.21 1.80
N SER A 116 -14.78 -12.46 0.82
CA SER A 116 -16.05 -12.70 0.14
C SER A 116 -16.03 -12.26 -1.31
N LEU A 117 -16.36 -13.17 -2.22
CA LEU A 117 -16.51 -12.90 -3.64
C LEU A 117 -17.58 -11.83 -3.93
N SER A 118 -18.65 -11.82 -3.14
CA SER A 118 -19.71 -10.82 -3.27
C SER A 118 -19.21 -9.41 -2.96
N THR A 119 -18.50 -9.23 -1.84
CA THR A 119 -17.88 -7.95 -1.44
C THR A 119 -16.84 -7.51 -2.45
N PHE A 120 -15.98 -8.43 -2.90
CA PHE A 120 -15.00 -8.18 -3.94
C PHE A 120 -15.64 -7.68 -5.23
N SER A 121 -16.60 -8.44 -5.78
CA SER A 121 -17.24 -8.12 -7.06
C SER A 121 -17.97 -6.77 -7.02
N LYS A 122 -18.69 -6.47 -5.93
CA LYS A 122 -19.33 -5.16 -5.74
C LYS A 122 -18.34 -4.02 -5.72
N SER A 123 -17.27 -4.18 -4.95
CA SER A 123 -16.22 -3.15 -4.81
C SER A 123 -15.45 -2.96 -6.11
N PHE A 124 -15.15 -4.04 -6.81
CA PHE A 124 -14.48 -4.04 -8.10
C PHE A 124 -15.30 -3.33 -9.16
N SER A 125 -16.58 -3.72 -9.32
CA SER A 125 -17.49 -3.09 -10.28
C SER A 125 -17.73 -1.61 -9.99
N LYS A 126 -17.76 -1.23 -8.71
CA LYS A 126 -17.86 0.19 -8.32
C LYS A 126 -16.63 0.99 -8.77
N LYS A 127 -15.43 0.41 -8.70
CA LYS A 127 -14.17 1.11 -9.07
C LYS A 127 -13.92 1.11 -10.57
N TYR A 128 -14.14 -0.03 -11.24
CA TYR A 128 -13.74 -0.22 -12.64
C TYR A 128 -14.92 -0.19 -13.63
N GLN A 129 -16.15 -0.04 -13.16
CA GLN A 129 -17.39 -0.01 -13.96
C GLN A 129 -17.66 -1.29 -14.78
N LEU A 130 -16.91 -2.36 -14.51
CA LEU A 130 -17.02 -3.69 -15.10
C LEU A 130 -17.03 -4.76 -14.00
N SER A 131 -17.69 -5.88 -14.25
CA SER A 131 -17.51 -7.03 -13.35
C SER A 131 -16.09 -7.58 -13.46
N PRO A 132 -15.54 -8.25 -12.42
CA PRO A 132 -14.22 -8.88 -12.50
C PRO A 132 -14.10 -9.85 -13.69
N SER A 133 -15.18 -10.57 -14.02
CA SER A 133 -15.22 -11.53 -15.13
C SER A 133 -15.19 -10.84 -16.49
N ASP A 134 -15.90 -9.74 -16.65
CA ASP A 134 -15.90 -8.96 -17.90
C ASP A 134 -14.58 -8.23 -18.07
N TYR A 135 -14.05 -7.64 -17.00
CA TYR A 135 -12.73 -7.00 -17.00
C TYR A 135 -11.61 -7.95 -17.45
N LYS A 136 -11.68 -9.23 -17.04
CA LYS A 136 -10.73 -10.26 -17.48
C LYS A 136 -10.86 -10.61 -18.96
N LYS A 137 -12.06 -10.56 -19.54
CA LYS A 137 -12.30 -10.88 -20.96
C LYS A 137 -11.85 -9.76 -21.90
N ASP A 138 -11.97 -8.51 -21.45
CA ASP A 138 -11.58 -7.33 -22.22
C ASP A 138 -10.06 -7.05 -22.20
N SER A 139 -9.32 -7.92 -21.54
CA SER A 139 -7.86 -7.83 -21.39
C SER A 139 -7.19 -8.88 -22.24
#